data_75c24e4f10d1f11224fb14794bba7ef7
#
_entry.id   75c24e4f10d1f11224fb14794bba7ef7
#
_cell.length_a   1.000
_cell.length_b   1.000
_cell.length_c   1.000
_cell.angle_alpha   90.00
_cell.angle_beta   90.00
_cell.angle_gamma   90.00
#
_symmetry.space_group_name_H-M   'P 1'
#
loop_
_entity.id
_entity.type
_entity.pdbx_description
1 polymer ?
#
loop_
_entity_poly.entity_id
_entity_poly.type
_entity_poly.pdbx_seq_one_letter_code
_entity_poly.pdbx_strand_id
1 'polypeptide(L)'
;MSPYYRKPKPETMKKNRETYAEAYKDEIKWFKENVSTLQQTKNKFLIDMYQILITGSRKITPKMESAIINGITRCKNNPLYNKELREEADDKLKPILSKINVVMAMAEAKNDKALDFIKSVDKYVRNNYRITKKQMEGLNKVYKRVSEDLFDKDNNE
;
A
#
# COMPACT_ATOMS: atom_id res chain seq x y z
N MET A 1 23.17 -13.02 1.47
CA MET A 1 23.05 -14.36 0.86
C MET A 1 23.61 -15.40 1.82
N SER A 2 22.95 -16.56 1.90
CA SER A 2 23.52 -17.69 2.64
C SER A 2 24.84 -18.12 1.99
N PRO A 3 25.93 -18.35 2.76
CA PRO A 3 27.20 -18.78 2.21
C PRO A 3 27.15 -20.16 1.55
N TYR A 4 26.06 -20.89 1.73
CA TYR A 4 25.85 -22.21 1.14
C TYR A 4 25.02 -22.18 -0.16
N TYR A 5 24.58 -20.99 -0.58
CA TYR A 5 23.80 -20.87 -1.81
C TYR A 5 24.74 -20.88 -3.02
N ARG A 6 24.73 -21.98 -3.76
CA ARG A 6 25.39 -22.05 -5.06
C ARG A 6 24.39 -21.74 -6.16
N LYS A 7 24.71 -20.73 -6.95
CA LYS A 7 23.93 -20.42 -8.16
C LYS A 7 23.88 -21.66 -9.06
N PRO A 8 22.70 -22.06 -9.56
CA PRO A 8 22.60 -23.20 -10.46
C PRO A 8 23.43 -23.01 -11.74
N LYS A 9 23.77 -24.12 -12.40
CA LYS A 9 24.41 -24.06 -13.71
C LYS A 9 23.49 -23.39 -14.73
N PRO A 10 24.04 -22.70 -15.76
CA PRO A 10 23.23 -22.03 -16.80
C PRO A 10 22.17 -22.97 -17.46
N GLU A 11 22.51 -24.20 -17.67
CA GLU A 11 21.57 -25.19 -18.24
C GLU A 11 20.38 -25.47 -17.30
N THR A 12 20.63 -25.60 -16.02
CA THR A 12 19.61 -25.77 -14.98
C THR A 12 18.72 -24.55 -14.91
N MET A 13 19.30 -23.36 -14.94
CA MET A 13 18.55 -22.10 -14.95
C MET A 13 17.64 -21.98 -16.16
N LYS A 14 18.12 -22.34 -17.34
CA LYS A 14 17.32 -22.36 -18.58
C LYS A 14 16.14 -23.31 -18.46
N LYS A 15 16.36 -24.52 -17.96
CA LYS A 15 15.32 -25.52 -17.75
C LYS A 15 14.27 -25.02 -16.74
N ASN A 16 14.72 -24.41 -15.66
CA ASN A 16 13.83 -23.82 -14.66
C ASN A 16 12.97 -22.72 -15.28
N ARG A 17 13.56 -21.80 -16.04
CA ARG A 17 12.81 -20.73 -16.72
C ARG A 17 11.72 -21.28 -17.61
N GLU A 18 12.02 -22.26 -18.40
CA GLU A 18 11.05 -22.91 -19.31
C GLU A 18 9.92 -23.56 -18.51
N THR A 19 10.25 -24.27 -17.45
CA THR A 19 9.27 -24.91 -16.57
C THR A 19 8.38 -23.86 -15.89
N TYR A 20 8.97 -22.79 -15.35
CA TYR A 20 8.23 -21.75 -14.64
C TYR A 20 7.36 -20.91 -15.58
N ALA A 21 7.84 -20.65 -16.80
CA ALA A 21 7.08 -19.90 -17.80
C ALA A 21 5.74 -20.57 -18.13
N GLU A 22 5.67 -21.88 -18.05
CA GLU A 22 4.45 -22.64 -18.26
C GLU A 22 3.65 -22.84 -16.97
N ALA A 23 4.32 -23.31 -15.91
CA ALA A 23 3.67 -23.62 -14.64
C ALA A 23 3.12 -22.39 -13.91
N TYR A 24 3.78 -21.25 -14.04
CA TYR A 24 3.41 -19.99 -13.37
C TYR A 24 3.08 -18.89 -14.36
N LYS A 25 2.49 -19.24 -15.47
CA LYS A 25 2.15 -18.30 -16.56
C LYS A 25 1.30 -17.12 -16.09
N ASP A 26 0.28 -17.38 -15.32
CA ASP A 26 -0.65 -16.35 -14.83
C ASP A 26 0.02 -15.44 -13.79
N GLU A 27 0.80 -16.02 -12.88
CA GLU A 27 1.56 -15.30 -11.87
C GLU A 27 2.61 -14.39 -12.51
N ILE A 28 3.36 -14.88 -13.49
CA ILE A 28 4.36 -14.11 -14.23
C ILE A 28 3.69 -12.95 -14.97
N LYS A 29 2.55 -13.16 -15.59
CA LYS A 29 1.77 -12.11 -16.24
C LYS A 29 1.37 -11.03 -15.25
N TRP A 30 0.83 -11.42 -14.11
CA TRP A 30 0.46 -10.50 -13.05
C TRP A 30 1.66 -9.69 -12.57
N PHE A 31 2.81 -10.31 -12.34
CA PHE A 31 4.03 -9.63 -11.95
C PHE A 31 4.49 -8.59 -12.98
N LYS A 32 4.47 -8.91 -14.27
CA LYS A 32 4.82 -7.96 -15.33
C LYS A 32 3.96 -6.73 -15.30
N GLU A 33 2.67 -6.90 -15.07
CA GLU A 33 1.69 -5.80 -15.03
C GLU A 33 1.82 -4.95 -13.75
N ASN A 34 2.35 -5.51 -12.67
CA ASN A 34 2.35 -4.88 -11.34
C ASN A 34 3.75 -4.61 -10.76
N VAL A 35 4.83 -4.86 -11.49
CA VAL A 35 6.19 -4.72 -10.98
C VAL A 35 6.48 -3.30 -10.51
N SER A 36 6.00 -2.27 -11.19
CA SER A 36 6.16 -0.88 -10.80
C SER A 36 5.53 -0.59 -9.43
N THR A 37 4.31 -1.09 -9.21
CA THR A 37 3.60 -0.94 -7.95
C THR A 37 4.30 -1.69 -6.82
N LEU A 38 4.82 -2.88 -7.10
CA LEU A 38 5.61 -3.66 -6.14
C LEU A 38 6.87 -2.89 -5.70
N GLN A 39 7.55 -2.24 -6.63
CA GLN A 39 8.71 -1.40 -6.35
C GLN A 39 8.33 -0.18 -5.51
N GLN A 40 7.26 0.51 -5.86
CA GLN A 40 6.76 1.67 -5.12
C GLN A 40 6.37 1.32 -3.68
N THR A 41 5.72 0.19 -3.49
CA THR A 41 5.31 -0.29 -2.16
C THR A 41 6.41 -1.03 -1.40
N LYS A 42 7.59 -1.17 -2.01
CA LYS A 42 8.75 -1.88 -1.43
C LYS A 42 8.44 -3.32 -1.02
N ASN A 43 7.65 -4.01 -1.84
CA ASN A 43 7.33 -5.42 -1.62
C ASN A 43 8.47 -6.31 -2.11
N LYS A 44 9.53 -6.33 -1.34
CA LYS A 44 10.78 -7.03 -1.69
C LYS A 44 10.57 -8.52 -1.90
N PHE A 45 9.77 -9.15 -1.07
CA PHE A 45 9.52 -10.60 -1.15
C PHE A 45 8.95 -10.99 -2.53
N LEU A 46 7.89 -10.30 -2.98
CA LEU A 46 7.28 -10.62 -4.28
C LEU A 46 8.19 -10.23 -5.45
N ILE A 47 8.95 -9.16 -5.33
CA ILE A 47 9.96 -8.79 -6.33
C ILE A 47 11.02 -9.89 -6.46
N ASP A 48 11.54 -10.40 -5.34
CA ASP A 48 12.52 -11.49 -5.34
C ASP A 48 11.94 -12.77 -5.93
N MET A 49 10.69 -13.10 -5.64
CA MET A 49 10.00 -14.26 -6.21
C MET A 49 9.82 -14.12 -7.73
N TYR A 50 9.45 -12.93 -8.21
CA TYR A 50 9.38 -12.64 -9.64
C TYR A 50 10.73 -12.85 -10.32
N GLN A 51 11.80 -12.34 -9.72
CA GLN A 51 13.17 -12.54 -10.24
C GLN A 51 13.51 -14.02 -10.37
N ILE A 52 13.18 -14.82 -9.38
CA ILE A 52 13.42 -16.27 -9.40
C ILE A 52 12.65 -16.94 -10.54
N LEU A 53 11.39 -16.56 -10.73
CA LEU A 53 10.54 -17.13 -11.80
C LEU A 53 11.06 -16.82 -13.21
N ILE A 54 11.58 -15.62 -13.43
CA ILE A 54 12.06 -15.22 -14.76
C ILE A 54 13.52 -15.60 -15.04
N THR A 55 14.32 -15.82 -14.00
CA THR A 55 15.74 -16.20 -14.15
C THR A 55 16.00 -17.70 -13.99
N GLY A 56 15.11 -18.40 -13.29
CA GLY A 56 15.34 -19.80 -12.94
C GLY A 56 16.48 -20.01 -11.94
N SER A 57 16.82 -18.97 -11.17
CA SER A 57 17.99 -18.96 -10.27
C SER A 57 17.87 -19.84 -9.04
N ARG A 58 16.64 -20.28 -8.72
CA ARG A 58 16.37 -21.18 -7.60
C ARG A 58 15.22 -22.12 -7.92
N LYS A 59 15.19 -23.24 -7.20
CA LYS A 59 14.04 -24.14 -7.22
C LYS A 59 12.90 -23.55 -6.40
N ILE A 60 11.69 -23.54 -6.94
CA ILE A 60 10.49 -23.15 -6.21
C ILE A 60 10.01 -24.30 -5.34
N THR A 61 10.03 -24.12 -4.04
CA THR A 61 9.50 -25.09 -3.08
C THR A 61 7.97 -24.94 -2.96
N PRO A 62 7.25 -25.96 -2.46
CA PRO A 62 5.81 -25.82 -2.19
C PRO A 62 5.47 -24.68 -1.25
N LYS A 63 6.33 -24.38 -0.27
CA LYS A 63 6.18 -23.25 0.64
C LYS A 63 6.31 -21.91 -0.08
N MET A 64 7.28 -21.79 -0.98
CA MET A 64 7.47 -20.61 -1.83
C MET A 64 6.28 -20.40 -2.75
N GLU A 65 5.79 -21.46 -3.39
CA GLU A 65 4.61 -21.41 -4.24
C GLU A 65 3.38 -20.88 -3.51
N SER A 66 3.09 -21.42 -2.32
CA SER A 66 1.98 -20.97 -1.48
C SER A 66 2.14 -19.50 -1.09
N ALA A 67 3.35 -19.07 -0.74
CA ALA A 67 3.65 -17.70 -0.38
C ALA A 67 3.48 -16.73 -1.56
N ILE A 68 3.85 -17.14 -2.77
CA ILE A 68 3.64 -16.37 -4.01
C ILE A 68 2.14 -16.19 -4.26
N ILE A 69 1.37 -17.27 -4.24
CA ILE A 69 -0.07 -17.24 -4.49
C ILE A 69 -0.79 -16.37 -3.45
N ASN A 70 -0.47 -16.56 -2.18
CA ASN A 70 -1.05 -15.77 -1.09
C ASN A 70 -0.68 -14.28 -1.20
N GLY A 71 0.57 -13.99 -1.53
CA GLY A 71 1.05 -12.62 -1.72
C GLY A 71 0.34 -11.91 -2.86
N ILE A 72 0.18 -12.57 -4.01
CA ILE A 72 -0.55 -12.04 -5.16
C ILE A 72 -2.03 -11.81 -4.81
N THR A 73 -2.65 -12.76 -4.12
CA THR A 73 -4.05 -12.65 -3.70
C THR A 73 -4.26 -11.44 -2.78
N ARG A 74 -3.37 -11.22 -1.83
CA ARG A 74 -3.41 -10.03 -0.96
C ARG A 74 -3.29 -8.74 -1.76
N CYS A 75 -2.40 -8.71 -2.74
CA CYS A 75 -2.23 -7.55 -3.61
C CYS A 75 -3.50 -7.29 -4.44
N LYS A 76 -4.11 -8.31 -5.01
CA LYS A 76 -5.36 -8.19 -5.77
C LYS A 76 -6.51 -7.60 -4.95
N ASN A 77 -6.49 -7.79 -3.65
CA ASN A 77 -7.47 -7.23 -2.71
C ASN A 77 -7.06 -5.87 -2.13
N ASN A 78 -5.97 -5.30 -2.62
CA ASN A 78 -5.47 -4.00 -2.16
C ASN A 78 -5.75 -2.93 -3.25
N PRO A 79 -6.34 -1.77 -2.88
CA PRO A 79 -6.61 -0.69 -3.83
C PRO A 79 -5.39 -0.22 -4.62
N LEU A 80 -4.19 -0.33 -4.06
CA LEU A 80 -2.95 0.04 -4.76
C LEU A 80 -2.69 -0.78 -6.04
N TYR A 81 -3.23 -2.00 -6.10
CA TYR A 81 -3.05 -2.92 -7.23
C TYR A 81 -4.33 -3.14 -8.03
N ASN A 82 -5.46 -2.62 -7.61
CA ASN A 82 -6.77 -2.87 -8.21
C ASN A 82 -7.52 -1.55 -8.43
N LYS A 83 -7.71 -1.19 -9.70
CA LYS A 83 -8.36 0.06 -10.10
C LYS A 83 -9.79 0.17 -9.59
N GLU A 84 -10.57 -0.90 -9.67
CA GLU A 84 -11.97 -0.91 -9.21
C GLU A 84 -12.06 -0.65 -7.71
N LEU A 85 -11.19 -1.28 -6.93
CA LEU A 85 -11.10 -1.06 -5.49
C LEU A 85 -10.66 0.38 -5.17
N ARG A 86 -9.77 0.97 -5.98
CA ARG A 86 -9.39 2.39 -5.82
C ARG A 86 -10.57 3.32 -6.03
N GLU A 87 -11.34 3.09 -7.07
CA GLU A 87 -12.52 3.91 -7.38
C GLU A 87 -13.57 3.82 -6.26
N GLU A 88 -13.84 2.62 -5.76
CA GLU A 88 -14.72 2.42 -4.60
C GLU A 88 -14.18 3.08 -3.33
N ALA A 89 -12.89 2.95 -3.08
CA ALA A 89 -12.23 3.58 -1.92
C ALA A 89 -12.26 5.10 -2.03
N ASP A 90 -12.00 5.66 -3.22
CA ASP A 90 -12.07 7.10 -3.45
C ASP A 90 -13.46 7.66 -3.13
N ASP A 91 -14.52 6.97 -3.55
CA ASP A 91 -15.89 7.38 -3.26
C ASP A 91 -16.19 7.35 -1.75
N LYS A 92 -15.75 6.31 -1.05
CA LYS A 92 -15.90 6.20 0.40
C LYS A 92 -15.07 7.22 1.17
N LEU A 93 -13.93 7.62 0.62
CA LEU A 93 -13.00 8.56 1.25
C LEU A 93 -13.35 10.02 1.02
N LYS A 94 -14.21 10.36 0.05
CA LYS A 94 -14.60 11.74 -0.23
C LYS A 94 -15.05 12.52 1.02
N PRO A 95 -15.98 12.01 1.86
CA PRO A 95 -16.35 12.71 3.08
C PRO A 95 -15.20 12.88 4.06
N ILE A 96 -14.33 11.88 4.17
CA ILE A 96 -13.17 11.89 5.06
C ILE A 96 -12.15 12.92 4.59
N LEU A 97 -11.84 12.96 3.30
CA LEU A 97 -10.91 13.94 2.71
C LEU A 97 -11.45 15.36 2.84
N SER A 98 -12.76 15.57 2.67
CA SER A 98 -13.41 16.85 2.91
C SER A 98 -13.26 17.31 4.36
N LYS A 99 -13.46 16.39 5.30
CA LYS A 99 -13.26 16.65 6.73
C LYS A 99 -11.80 17.00 7.05
N ILE A 100 -10.85 16.25 6.50
CA ILE A 100 -9.41 16.52 6.66
C ILE A 100 -9.09 17.94 6.16
N ASN A 101 -9.58 18.33 4.98
CA ASN A 101 -9.33 19.64 4.40
C ASN A 101 -9.90 20.76 5.29
N VAL A 102 -11.09 20.59 5.83
CA VAL A 102 -11.72 21.56 6.75
C VAL A 102 -10.91 21.70 8.04
N VAL A 103 -10.56 20.57 8.66
CA VAL A 103 -9.78 20.58 9.92
C VAL A 103 -8.39 21.17 9.70
N MET A 104 -7.77 20.85 8.56
CA MET A 104 -6.46 21.39 8.19
C MET A 104 -6.51 22.93 8.06
N ALA A 105 -7.51 23.45 7.35
CA ALA A 105 -7.69 24.88 7.18
C ALA A 105 -7.92 25.60 8.51
N MET A 106 -8.74 25.04 9.39
CA MET A 106 -8.99 25.57 10.73
C MET A 106 -7.72 25.54 11.60
N ALA A 107 -6.98 24.45 11.55
CA ALA A 107 -5.74 24.29 12.31
C ALA A 107 -4.65 25.26 11.82
N GLU A 108 -4.54 25.48 10.51
CA GLU A 108 -3.64 26.48 9.94
C GLU A 108 -4.00 27.90 10.39
N ALA A 109 -5.27 28.26 10.31
CA ALA A 109 -5.75 29.58 10.72
C ALA A 109 -5.46 29.88 12.20
N LYS A 110 -5.47 28.86 13.05
CA LYS A 110 -5.20 28.97 14.49
C LYS A 110 -3.76 28.68 14.89
N ASN A 111 -2.93 28.30 13.92
CA ASN A 111 -1.56 27.87 14.18
C ASN A 111 -1.50 26.73 15.22
N ASP A 112 -2.42 25.76 15.07
CA ASP A 112 -2.59 24.65 16.02
C ASP A 112 -1.41 23.68 15.96
N LYS A 113 -1.00 23.21 17.13
CA LYS A 113 0.11 22.23 17.26
C LYS A 113 -0.15 20.89 16.58
N ALA A 114 -1.41 20.54 16.30
CA ALA A 114 -1.79 19.29 15.64
C ALA A 114 -1.72 19.36 14.12
N LEU A 115 -1.33 20.49 13.53
CA LEU A 115 -1.28 20.65 12.07
C LEU A 115 -0.42 19.60 11.40
N ASP A 116 0.75 19.27 11.95
CA ASP A 116 1.64 18.24 11.41
C ASP A 116 1.01 16.84 11.44
N PHE A 117 0.27 16.54 12.51
CA PHE A 117 -0.50 15.30 12.62
C PHE A 117 -1.56 15.21 11.51
N ILE A 118 -2.32 16.29 11.28
CA ILE A 118 -3.36 16.33 10.24
C ILE A 118 -2.75 16.16 8.85
N LYS A 119 -1.64 16.80 8.55
CA LYS A 119 -0.90 16.63 7.30
C LYS A 119 -0.42 15.19 7.10
N SER A 120 0.05 14.57 8.17
CA SER A 120 0.45 13.16 8.19
C SER A 120 -0.73 12.22 7.88
N VAL A 121 -1.89 12.46 8.46
CA VAL A 121 -3.12 11.70 8.20
C VAL A 121 -3.56 11.88 6.74
N ASP A 122 -3.56 13.10 6.23
CA ASP A 122 -3.90 13.39 4.83
C ASP A 122 -3.02 12.60 3.85
N LYS A 123 -1.72 12.64 4.06
CA LYS A 123 -0.76 11.89 3.25
C LYS A 123 -1.00 10.38 3.32
N TYR A 124 -1.23 9.85 4.52
CA TYR A 124 -1.48 8.43 4.72
C TYR A 124 -2.76 7.98 4.01
N VAL A 125 -3.86 8.71 4.17
CA VAL A 125 -5.16 8.37 3.57
C VAL A 125 -5.06 8.38 2.03
N ARG A 126 -4.41 9.38 1.45
CA ARG A 126 -4.23 9.47 0.00
C ARG A 126 -3.35 8.36 -0.57
N ASN A 127 -2.33 7.94 0.18
CA ASN A 127 -1.40 6.90 -0.25
C ASN A 127 -1.92 5.48 -0.02
N ASN A 128 -2.77 5.26 0.97
CA ASN A 128 -3.22 3.93 1.39
C ASN A 128 -4.71 3.66 1.12
N TYR A 129 -5.46 4.64 0.67
CA TYR A 129 -6.91 4.52 0.38
C TYR A 129 -7.73 4.07 1.59
N ARG A 130 -7.30 4.43 2.78
CA ARG A 130 -8.00 4.11 4.03
C ARG A 130 -7.56 5.05 5.14
N ILE A 131 -8.39 5.14 6.19
CA ILE A 131 -8.03 5.79 7.43
C ILE A 131 -8.10 4.76 8.56
N THR A 132 -7.14 4.80 9.49
CA THR A 132 -7.19 3.92 10.65
C THR A 132 -8.16 4.48 11.70
N LYS A 133 -8.68 3.58 12.56
CA LYS A 133 -9.54 3.98 13.68
C LYS A 133 -8.86 5.03 14.56
N LYS A 134 -7.59 4.83 14.87
CA LYS A 134 -6.79 5.74 15.70
C LYS A 134 -6.61 7.11 15.06
N GLN A 135 -6.36 7.15 13.74
CA GLN A 135 -6.27 8.40 12.98
C GLN A 135 -7.61 9.13 12.95
N MET A 136 -8.72 8.41 12.77
CA MET A 136 -10.07 9.00 12.79
C MET A 136 -10.39 9.60 14.17
N GLU A 137 -10.08 8.89 15.24
CA GLU A 137 -10.26 9.38 16.60
C GLU A 137 -9.45 10.66 16.86
N GLY A 138 -8.18 10.67 16.43
CA GLY A 138 -7.32 11.86 16.53
C GLY A 138 -7.84 13.03 15.73
N LEU A 139 -8.29 12.78 14.49
CA LEU A 139 -8.89 13.80 13.63
C LEU A 139 -10.16 14.39 14.25
N ASN A 140 -11.02 13.56 14.81
CA ASN A 140 -12.25 14.00 15.49
C ASN A 140 -11.96 14.85 16.74
N LYS A 141 -10.95 14.51 17.51
CA LYS A 141 -10.50 15.31 18.66
C LYS A 141 -10.03 16.69 18.24
N VAL A 142 -9.24 16.78 17.19
CA VAL A 142 -8.75 18.07 16.66
C VAL A 142 -9.93 18.87 16.12
N TYR A 143 -10.80 18.25 15.33
CA TYR A 143 -12.00 18.92 14.80
C TYR A 143 -12.85 19.52 15.91
N LYS A 144 -13.15 18.77 16.96
CA LYS A 144 -13.91 19.23 18.11
C LYS A 144 -13.25 20.45 18.76
N ARG A 145 -11.94 20.38 19.00
CA ARG A 145 -11.19 21.47 19.65
C ARG A 145 -11.21 22.75 18.81
N VAL A 146 -10.89 22.66 17.53
CA VAL A 146 -10.80 23.84 16.64
C VAL A 146 -12.17 24.42 16.31
N SER A 147 -13.24 23.61 16.27
CA SER A 147 -14.60 24.08 16.04
C SER A 147 -15.23 24.70 17.27
N GLU A 148 -14.99 24.17 18.48
CA GLU A 148 -15.46 24.77 19.74
C GLU A 148 -14.95 26.20 19.92
N ASP A 149 -13.68 26.44 19.61
CA ASP A 149 -13.10 27.78 19.68
C ASP A 149 -13.79 28.81 18.76
N LEU A 150 -14.33 28.35 17.63
CA LEU A 150 -15.11 29.21 16.74
C LEU A 150 -16.48 29.55 17.32
N PHE A 151 -17.16 28.57 17.93
CA PHE A 151 -18.45 28.79 18.61
C PHE A 151 -18.33 29.68 19.83
N ASP A 152 -17.27 29.56 20.62
CA ASP A 152 -17.02 30.39 21.80
C ASP A 152 -16.78 31.86 21.44
N LYS A 153 -16.18 32.14 20.27
CA LYS A 153 -15.99 33.52 19.78
C LYS A 153 -17.33 34.18 19.37
N ASP A 154 -18.21 33.41 18.74
CA ASP A 154 -19.52 33.92 18.30
C ASP A 154 -20.47 34.15 19.48
N ASN A 155 -20.29 33.44 20.59
CA ASN A 155 -21.11 33.63 21.81
C ASN A 155 -20.62 34.72 22.73
N ASN A 156 -19.45 35.33 22.52
CA ASN A 156 -18.88 36.42 23.33
C ASN A 156 -19.00 37.79 22.67
N GLU A 157 -19.62 37.89 21.53
CA GLU A 157 -20.05 39.13 20.90
C GLU A 157 -21.54 39.33 21.14
#